data_edf9c359079630031a6ae4755feee96b
#
_entry.id   edf9c359079630031a6ae4755feee96b
#
_cell.length_a   1.000
_cell.length_b   1.000
_cell.length_c   1.000
_cell.angle_alpha   90.00
_cell.angle_beta   90.00
_cell.angle_gamma   90.00
#
_symmetry.space_group_name_H-M   'P 1'
#
loop_
_entity.id
_entity.type
_entity.pdbx_description
1 polymer ?
#
loop_
_entity_poly.entity_id
_entity_poly.type
_entity_poly.pdbx_seq_one_letter_code
_entity_poly.pdbx_strand_id
1 'polypeptide(L)'
;MKGLTGVCVPVCTVFDDTGTKVDEPRYLAHVDRMLESGVDIILPCGGTGEFAYLSTPEKRRLVEITGKHIQGRAAMVAQTSGIYLEDTLSATRHAIDHGADAVMVLPPYFEGPDERGVISHYEAVAKASSAPVMVYNIPVHSGFDVTPALFAKLLEVDGIEYIKDSTGDLIRIQELLHTGGKIFNGGDPITYPALVAGCVGCVWGSVNFLPDEAVALFKMVKEGDLNAAANLWEKLISSQLFVWSHVYNAAVKAAASNRGFDLGHCRAPVLPLDSGELKELHATLSDLP
;
A
#
# COMPACT_ATOMS: atom_id res chain seq x y z
N MET A 1 -17.58 -5.08 -12.16
CA MET A 1 -16.68 -5.44 -11.04
C MET A 1 -17.21 -4.80 -9.76
N LYS A 2 -17.09 -5.47 -8.59
CA LYS A 2 -17.32 -4.78 -7.30
C LYS A 2 -16.22 -3.72 -7.16
N GLY A 3 -16.59 -2.50 -6.76
CA GLY A 3 -15.58 -1.46 -6.50
C GLY A 3 -14.61 -1.88 -5.40
N LEU A 4 -13.36 -1.42 -5.46
CA LEU A 4 -12.37 -1.67 -4.43
C LEU A 4 -12.78 -1.02 -3.11
N THR A 5 -12.73 -1.77 -2.03
CA THR A 5 -12.98 -1.31 -0.65
C THR A 5 -12.30 -2.26 0.32
N GLY A 6 -12.00 -1.80 1.52
CA GLY A 6 -11.49 -2.67 2.57
C GLY A 6 -10.01 -2.48 2.89
N VAL A 7 -9.44 -3.51 3.49
CA VAL A 7 -8.03 -3.54 3.89
C VAL A 7 -7.18 -3.98 2.70
N CYS A 8 -6.32 -3.08 2.24
CA CYS A 8 -5.32 -3.37 1.21
C CYS A 8 -3.94 -3.49 1.86
N VAL A 9 -3.31 -4.66 1.70
CA VAL A 9 -1.94 -4.88 2.16
C VAL A 9 -0.95 -4.69 1.02
N PRO A 10 -0.06 -3.68 1.10
CA PRO A 10 1.13 -3.64 0.25
C PRO A 10 2.13 -4.67 0.79
N VAL A 11 2.05 -5.91 0.26
CA VAL A 11 2.81 -7.05 0.78
C VAL A 11 4.31 -6.82 0.70
N CYS A 12 5.01 -7.14 1.78
CA CYS A 12 6.47 -7.12 1.82
C CYS A 12 7.03 -8.09 0.78
N THR A 13 8.04 -7.66 0.01
CA THR A 13 8.84 -8.60 -0.77
C THR A 13 9.79 -9.34 0.15
N VAL A 14 9.75 -10.66 0.11
CA VAL A 14 10.66 -11.52 0.88
C VAL A 14 11.86 -11.84 0.01
N PHE A 15 13.04 -11.58 0.53
CA PHE A 15 14.30 -11.91 -0.13
C PHE A 15 14.95 -13.13 0.53
N ASP A 16 15.84 -13.77 -0.21
CA ASP A 16 16.73 -14.79 0.35
C ASP A 16 17.66 -14.18 1.42
N ASP A 17 18.35 -15.03 2.16
CA ASP A 17 19.23 -14.59 3.26
C ASP A 17 20.38 -13.68 2.80
N THR A 18 20.68 -13.66 1.50
CA THR A 18 21.67 -12.75 0.90
C THR A 18 21.07 -11.41 0.48
N GLY A 19 19.73 -11.26 0.46
CA GLY A 19 19.03 -10.08 -0.03
C GLY A 19 19.09 -9.89 -1.56
N THR A 20 19.65 -10.86 -2.28
CA THR A 20 19.91 -10.71 -3.73
C THR A 20 18.75 -11.20 -4.61
N LYS A 21 18.00 -12.19 -4.17
CA LYS A 21 16.89 -12.78 -4.93
C LYS A 21 15.60 -12.76 -4.14
N VAL A 22 14.48 -12.66 -4.85
CA VAL A 22 13.17 -12.84 -4.25
C VAL A 22 13.00 -14.33 -3.86
N ASP A 23 12.61 -14.58 -2.62
CA ASP A 23 12.21 -15.90 -2.13
C ASP A 23 10.72 -16.09 -2.41
N GLU A 24 10.41 -16.59 -3.62
CA GLU A 24 9.03 -16.79 -4.06
C GLU A 24 8.21 -17.68 -3.11
N PRO A 25 8.71 -18.82 -2.61
CA PRO A 25 7.97 -19.68 -1.69
C PRO A 25 7.59 -18.95 -0.38
N ARG A 26 8.52 -18.24 0.26
CA ARG A 26 8.24 -17.50 1.49
C ARG A 26 7.32 -16.29 1.22
N TYR A 27 7.49 -15.63 0.07
CA TYR A 27 6.59 -14.56 -0.36
C TYR A 27 5.14 -15.06 -0.52
N LEU A 28 4.93 -16.18 -1.20
CA LEU A 28 3.59 -16.75 -1.38
C LEU A 28 2.98 -17.27 -0.08
N ALA A 29 3.77 -17.84 0.82
CA ALA A 29 3.31 -18.20 2.16
C ALA A 29 2.86 -16.96 2.96
N HIS A 30 3.54 -15.81 2.77
CA HIS A 30 3.09 -14.55 3.37
C HIS A 30 1.79 -14.04 2.75
N VAL A 31 1.62 -14.16 1.43
CA VAL A 31 0.35 -13.85 0.75
C VAL A 31 -0.79 -14.74 1.28
N ASP A 32 -0.56 -16.05 1.47
CA ASP A 32 -1.56 -16.94 2.04
C ASP A 32 -1.99 -16.50 3.45
N ARG A 33 -1.05 -16.11 4.31
CA ARG A 33 -1.37 -15.57 5.63
C ARG A 33 -2.29 -14.34 5.56
N MET A 34 -2.06 -13.43 4.61
CA MET A 34 -2.94 -12.28 4.40
C MET A 34 -4.35 -12.70 3.98
N LEU A 35 -4.43 -13.67 3.09
CA LEU A 35 -5.70 -14.21 2.59
C LEU A 35 -6.47 -14.96 3.69
N GLU A 36 -5.79 -15.72 4.54
CA GLU A 36 -6.37 -16.44 5.68
C GLU A 36 -6.95 -15.49 6.72
N SER A 37 -6.31 -14.34 6.95
CA SER A 37 -6.83 -13.27 7.82
C SER A 37 -8.01 -12.50 7.22
N GLY A 38 -8.34 -12.71 5.95
CA GLY A 38 -9.47 -12.06 5.29
C GLY A 38 -9.17 -10.66 4.74
N VAL A 39 -7.91 -10.36 4.43
CA VAL A 39 -7.53 -9.10 3.76
C VAL A 39 -8.23 -9.00 2.40
N ASP A 40 -8.81 -7.83 2.11
CA ASP A 40 -9.65 -7.63 0.91
C ASP A 40 -8.82 -7.47 -0.37
N ILE A 41 -7.64 -6.85 -0.27
CA ILE A 41 -6.82 -6.46 -1.43
C ILE A 41 -5.34 -6.78 -1.16
N ILE A 42 -4.71 -7.51 -2.07
CA ILE A 42 -3.27 -7.74 -2.08
C ILE A 42 -2.60 -6.79 -3.08
N LEU A 43 -1.57 -6.07 -2.63
CA LEU A 43 -0.87 -5.10 -3.45
C LEU A 43 0.61 -5.49 -3.58
N PRO A 44 1.01 -6.23 -4.64
CA PRO A 44 2.41 -6.50 -4.94
C PRO A 44 3.16 -5.25 -5.38
N CYS A 45 4.44 -5.22 -5.13
CA CYS A 45 5.37 -4.16 -5.55
C CYS A 45 5.00 -2.75 -5.04
N GLY A 46 4.27 -2.61 -3.91
CA GLY A 46 4.04 -1.32 -3.27
C GLY A 46 5.31 -0.72 -2.65
N GLY A 47 5.18 0.43 -1.98
CA GLY A 47 6.29 1.03 -1.23
C GLY A 47 6.84 0.07 -0.17
N THR A 48 5.96 -0.55 0.61
CA THR A 48 6.31 -1.60 1.59
C THR A 48 6.89 -2.85 0.93
N GLY A 49 6.50 -3.13 -0.32
CA GLY A 49 7.07 -4.19 -1.16
C GLY A 49 8.41 -3.82 -1.80
N GLU A 50 9.01 -2.70 -1.42
CA GLU A 50 10.35 -2.27 -1.85
C GLU A 50 10.49 -2.09 -3.38
N PHE A 51 9.43 -1.60 -4.05
CA PHE A 51 9.43 -1.51 -5.53
C PHE A 51 10.62 -0.74 -6.11
N ALA A 52 11.15 0.23 -5.36
CA ALA A 52 12.29 1.05 -5.79
C ALA A 52 13.59 0.23 -5.89
N TYR A 53 13.67 -0.89 -5.18
CA TYR A 53 14.82 -1.78 -5.14
C TYR A 53 14.61 -3.10 -5.91
N LEU A 54 13.51 -3.21 -6.65
CA LEU A 54 13.20 -4.35 -7.51
C LEU A 54 13.56 -4.04 -8.97
N SER A 55 14.20 -4.96 -9.63
CA SER A 55 14.37 -4.91 -11.08
C SER A 55 13.04 -5.09 -11.82
N THR A 56 12.95 -4.64 -13.06
CA THR A 56 11.74 -4.83 -13.89
C THR A 56 11.33 -6.30 -14.03
N PRO A 57 12.24 -7.27 -14.24
CA PRO A 57 11.88 -8.69 -14.24
C PRO A 57 11.30 -9.18 -12.92
N GLU A 58 11.84 -8.75 -11.77
CA GLU A 58 11.31 -9.11 -10.45
C GLU A 58 9.92 -8.55 -10.20
N LYS A 59 9.68 -7.27 -10.55
CA LYS A 59 8.35 -6.66 -10.45
C LYS A 59 7.32 -7.43 -11.27
N ARG A 60 7.64 -7.75 -12.51
CA ARG A 60 6.77 -8.55 -13.38
C ARG A 60 6.50 -9.92 -12.77
N ARG A 61 7.55 -10.59 -12.32
CA ARG A 61 7.43 -11.92 -11.72
C ARG A 61 6.55 -11.92 -10.47
N LEU A 62 6.72 -10.94 -9.59
CA LEU A 62 5.87 -10.81 -8.38
C LEU A 62 4.40 -10.61 -8.75
N VAL A 63 4.09 -9.78 -9.74
CA VAL A 63 2.71 -9.59 -10.23
C VAL A 63 2.14 -10.89 -10.78
N GLU A 64 2.88 -11.62 -11.63
CA GLU A 64 2.48 -12.91 -12.20
C GLU A 64 2.14 -13.95 -11.13
N ILE A 65 3.08 -14.17 -10.19
CA ILE A 65 2.88 -15.22 -9.17
C ILE A 65 1.78 -14.83 -8.18
N THR A 66 1.63 -13.53 -7.86
CA THR A 66 0.57 -13.04 -6.98
C THR A 66 -0.80 -13.23 -7.63
N GLY A 67 -0.99 -12.78 -8.87
CA GLY A 67 -2.27 -12.92 -9.58
C GLY A 67 -2.67 -14.40 -9.74
N LYS A 68 -1.71 -15.24 -10.14
CA LYS A 68 -1.93 -16.69 -10.25
C LYS A 68 -2.27 -17.33 -8.90
N HIS A 69 -1.68 -16.85 -7.80
CA HIS A 69 -1.82 -17.44 -6.47
C HIS A 69 -3.13 -17.03 -5.78
N ILE A 70 -3.53 -15.77 -5.90
CA ILE A 70 -4.75 -15.24 -5.26
C ILE A 70 -6.00 -15.97 -5.76
N GLN A 71 -6.11 -16.25 -7.05
CA GLN A 71 -7.24 -16.98 -7.67
C GLN A 71 -8.62 -16.43 -7.28
N GLY A 72 -8.74 -15.11 -7.19
CA GLY A 72 -10.01 -14.45 -6.85
C GLY A 72 -10.38 -14.48 -5.35
N ARG A 73 -9.52 -14.98 -4.47
CA ARG A 73 -9.73 -14.96 -3.00
C ARG A 73 -9.66 -13.54 -2.42
N ALA A 74 -8.95 -12.64 -3.08
CA ALA A 74 -8.88 -11.20 -2.81
C ALA A 74 -8.74 -10.45 -4.14
N ALA A 75 -8.97 -9.14 -4.14
CA ALA A 75 -8.61 -8.30 -5.28
C ALA A 75 -7.09 -8.10 -5.35
N MET A 76 -6.56 -7.86 -6.55
CA MET A 76 -5.16 -7.48 -6.76
C MET A 76 -5.06 -6.05 -7.28
N VAL A 77 -4.36 -5.18 -6.56
CA VAL A 77 -3.95 -3.86 -7.04
C VAL A 77 -2.46 -3.89 -7.28
N ALA A 78 -2.00 -3.74 -8.51
CA ALA A 78 -0.57 -3.77 -8.82
C ALA A 78 0.03 -2.36 -8.88
N GLN A 79 1.14 -2.13 -8.19
CA GLN A 79 1.92 -0.91 -8.34
C GLN A 79 2.75 -0.99 -9.63
N THR A 80 2.54 -0.04 -10.53
CA THR A 80 3.13 -0.09 -11.88
C THR A 80 3.98 1.13 -12.25
N SER A 81 4.26 2.02 -11.29
CA SER A 81 5.01 3.24 -11.53
C SER A 81 6.45 2.99 -11.98
N GLY A 82 6.88 3.77 -12.94
CA GLY A 82 8.26 3.91 -13.38
C GLY A 82 8.59 5.39 -13.61
N ILE A 83 9.86 5.75 -13.68
CA ILE A 83 10.28 7.12 -14.03
C ILE A 83 9.99 7.38 -15.50
N TYR A 84 10.28 6.41 -16.36
CA TYR A 84 10.00 6.48 -17.78
C TYR A 84 8.56 6.06 -18.06
N LEU A 85 7.80 6.90 -18.78
CA LEU A 85 6.38 6.68 -19.03
C LEU A 85 6.10 5.31 -19.65
N GLU A 86 6.87 4.90 -20.68
CA GLU A 86 6.63 3.63 -21.35
C GLU A 86 6.85 2.42 -20.44
N ASP A 87 7.75 2.51 -19.45
CA ASP A 87 7.90 1.47 -18.43
C ASP A 87 6.61 1.35 -17.58
N THR A 88 6.00 2.49 -17.20
CA THR A 88 4.72 2.53 -16.48
C THR A 88 3.60 1.90 -17.33
N LEU A 89 3.49 2.29 -18.60
CA LEU A 89 2.48 1.76 -19.52
C LEU A 89 2.66 0.26 -19.77
N SER A 90 3.90 -0.19 -19.94
CA SER A 90 4.24 -1.60 -20.13
C SER A 90 3.94 -2.44 -18.88
N ALA A 91 4.28 -1.92 -17.68
CA ALA A 91 3.97 -2.56 -16.41
C ALA A 91 2.45 -2.61 -16.16
N THR A 92 1.73 -1.55 -16.53
CA THR A 92 0.25 -1.48 -16.42
C THR A 92 -0.40 -2.56 -17.26
N ARG A 93 -0.05 -2.65 -18.56
CA ARG A 93 -0.57 -3.72 -19.44
C ARG A 93 -0.25 -5.11 -18.88
N HIS A 94 1.01 -5.32 -18.48
CA HIS A 94 1.43 -6.60 -17.90
C HIS A 94 0.62 -6.96 -16.64
N ALA A 95 0.37 -6.01 -15.74
CA ALA A 95 -0.41 -6.27 -14.52
C ALA A 95 -1.85 -6.69 -14.85
N ILE A 96 -2.49 -6.01 -15.81
CA ILE A 96 -3.85 -6.35 -16.27
C ILE A 96 -3.89 -7.75 -16.89
N ASP A 97 -2.93 -8.07 -17.75
CA ASP A 97 -2.83 -9.40 -18.40
C ASP A 97 -2.64 -10.53 -17.36
N HIS A 98 -2.15 -10.19 -16.15
CA HIS A 98 -1.95 -11.15 -15.06
C HIS A 98 -2.97 -11.00 -13.91
N GLY A 99 -4.13 -10.39 -14.19
CA GLY A 99 -5.30 -10.43 -13.32
C GLY A 99 -5.36 -9.33 -12.27
N ALA A 100 -4.68 -8.20 -12.47
CA ALA A 100 -4.87 -7.05 -11.60
C ALA A 100 -6.27 -6.45 -11.79
N ASP A 101 -6.99 -6.23 -10.69
CA ASP A 101 -8.31 -5.58 -10.65
C ASP A 101 -8.21 -4.05 -10.73
N ALA A 102 -7.03 -3.51 -10.41
CA ALA A 102 -6.66 -2.11 -10.59
C ALA A 102 -5.14 -1.96 -10.61
N VAL A 103 -4.67 -0.81 -11.07
CA VAL A 103 -3.26 -0.41 -10.96
C VAL A 103 -3.12 0.81 -10.06
N MET A 104 -2.04 0.85 -9.26
CA MET A 104 -1.69 2.01 -8.45
C MET A 104 -0.46 2.69 -9.05
N VAL A 105 -0.57 4.00 -9.29
CA VAL A 105 0.45 4.75 -10.04
C VAL A 105 0.79 6.06 -9.33
N LEU A 106 2.10 6.30 -9.12
CA LEU A 106 2.64 7.59 -8.69
C LEU A 106 2.52 8.64 -9.81
N PRO A 107 2.38 9.94 -9.49
CA PRO A 107 2.75 10.96 -10.46
C PRO A 107 4.21 10.77 -10.88
N PRO A 108 4.64 11.28 -12.06
CA PRO A 108 6.05 11.27 -12.43
C PRO A 108 6.89 11.90 -11.31
N TYR A 109 7.90 11.19 -10.84
CA TYR A 109 8.74 11.57 -9.71
C TYR A 109 10.17 11.81 -10.16
N PHE A 110 11.00 12.48 -9.32
CA PHE A 110 12.33 12.95 -9.67
C PHE A 110 12.27 13.97 -10.84
N GLU A 111 12.47 15.26 -10.55
CA GLU A 111 12.32 16.35 -11.54
C GLU A 111 11.01 16.26 -12.36
N GLY A 112 9.90 16.07 -11.63
CA GLY A 112 8.59 15.84 -12.24
C GLY A 112 8.06 17.02 -13.06
N PRO A 113 7.08 16.77 -13.95
CA PRO A 113 6.43 17.78 -14.76
C PRO A 113 5.53 18.71 -13.94
N ASP A 114 5.03 19.76 -14.59
CA ASP A 114 3.92 20.58 -14.07
C ASP A 114 2.60 19.77 -14.02
N GLU A 115 1.55 20.40 -13.49
CA GLU A 115 0.22 19.79 -13.35
C GLU A 115 -0.33 19.25 -14.68
N ARG A 116 -0.10 19.94 -15.79
CA ARG A 116 -0.56 19.49 -17.13
C ARG A 116 0.13 18.21 -17.56
N GLY A 117 1.43 18.11 -17.29
CA GLY A 117 2.20 16.90 -17.57
C GLY A 117 1.76 15.72 -16.69
N VAL A 118 1.39 15.97 -15.43
CA VAL A 118 0.80 14.95 -14.55
C VAL A 118 -0.56 14.48 -15.06
N ILE A 119 -1.45 15.37 -15.48
CA ILE A 119 -2.73 15.00 -16.08
C ILE A 119 -2.50 14.13 -17.33
N SER A 120 -1.63 14.57 -18.26
CA SER A 120 -1.29 13.81 -19.45
C SER A 120 -0.70 12.43 -19.14
N HIS A 121 0.11 12.31 -18.08
CA HIS A 121 0.61 11.01 -17.62
C HIS A 121 -0.52 10.08 -17.22
N TYR A 122 -1.47 10.54 -16.40
CA TYR A 122 -2.58 9.72 -15.95
C TYR A 122 -3.58 9.39 -17.08
N GLU A 123 -3.80 10.29 -18.04
CA GLU A 123 -4.56 10.01 -19.27
C GLU A 123 -3.93 8.85 -20.06
N ALA A 124 -2.60 8.86 -20.22
CA ALA A 124 -1.88 7.79 -20.90
C ALA A 124 -1.99 6.46 -20.14
N VAL A 125 -1.86 6.48 -18.82
CA VAL A 125 -2.01 5.28 -17.97
C VAL A 125 -3.43 4.73 -18.05
N ALA A 126 -4.45 5.57 -17.89
CA ALA A 126 -5.85 5.17 -17.97
C ALA A 126 -6.19 4.55 -19.33
N LYS A 127 -5.67 5.13 -20.42
CA LYS A 127 -5.81 4.58 -21.77
C LYS A 127 -5.13 3.22 -21.94
N ALA A 128 -4.03 2.97 -21.23
CA ALA A 128 -3.31 1.69 -21.29
C ALA A 128 -3.91 0.61 -20.38
N SER A 129 -4.83 0.99 -19.47
CA SER A 129 -5.47 0.11 -18.51
C SER A 129 -6.91 -0.18 -18.90
N SER A 130 -7.34 -1.45 -18.83
CA SER A 130 -8.75 -1.84 -18.91
C SER A 130 -9.40 -1.96 -17.51
N ALA A 131 -8.66 -1.63 -16.45
CA ALA A 131 -9.11 -1.62 -15.07
C ALA A 131 -8.88 -0.24 -14.44
N PRO A 132 -9.55 0.09 -13.32
CA PRO A 132 -9.39 1.39 -12.67
C PRO A 132 -7.95 1.73 -12.29
N VAL A 133 -7.63 3.02 -12.32
CA VAL A 133 -6.35 3.57 -11.87
C VAL A 133 -6.53 4.19 -10.49
N MET A 134 -5.70 3.78 -9.55
CA MET A 134 -5.57 4.40 -8.23
C MET A 134 -4.37 5.37 -8.27
N VAL A 135 -4.64 6.64 -8.12
CA VAL A 135 -3.60 7.66 -7.97
C VAL A 135 -2.85 7.42 -6.65
N TYR A 136 -1.52 7.45 -6.67
CA TYR A 136 -0.73 7.30 -5.45
C TYR A 136 -0.10 8.64 -5.06
N ASN A 137 -0.60 9.27 -4.03
CA ASN A 137 -0.05 10.51 -3.48
C ASN A 137 0.82 10.23 -2.26
N ILE A 138 2.12 10.51 -2.39
CA ILE A 138 3.12 10.45 -1.31
C ILE A 138 4.20 11.52 -1.56
N PRO A 139 3.88 12.81 -1.35
CA PRO A 139 4.72 13.93 -1.78
C PRO A 139 6.10 13.92 -1.15
N VAL A 140 6.25 13.40 0.07
CA VAL A 140 7.56 13.28 0.74
C VAL A 140 8.57 12.41 -0.03
N HIS A 141 8.08 11.46 -0.83
CA HIS A 141 8.93 10.57 -1.62
C HIS A 141 8.86 10.86 -3.13
N SER A 142 7.72 11.27 -3.64
CA SER A 142 7.56 11.57 -5.07
C SER A 142 8.05 12.98 -5.46
N GLY A 143 8.12 13.90 -4.49
CA GLY A 143 8.44 15.30 -4.77
C GLY A 143 7.30 16.06 -5.47
N PHE A 144 6.15 15.43 -5.68
CA PHE A 144 4.95 16.05 -6.27
C PHE A 144 3.74 15.75 -5.39
N ASP A 145 2.94 16.79 -5.11
CA ASP A 145 1.71 16.67 -4.32
C ASP A 145 0.47 16.70 -5.21
N VAL A 146 -0.28 15.61 -5.24
CA VAL A 146 -1.60 15.57 -5.86
C VAL A 146 -2.61 16.19 -4.90
N THR A 147 -2.79 17.49 -5.02
CA THR A 147 -3.75 18.25 -4.19
C THR A 147 -5.19 17.79 -4.45
N PRO A 148 -6.14 18.05 -3.54
CA PRO A 148 -7.56 17.76 -3.77
C PRO A 148 -8.10 18.40 -5.06
N ALA A 149 -7.66 19.62 -5.37
CA ALA A 149 -8.05 20.31 -6.61
C ALA A 149 -7.52 19.60 -7.86
N LEU A 150 -6.28 19.11 -7.83
CA LEU A 150 -5.74 18.31 -8.94
C LEU A 150 -6.44 16.93 -9.03
N PHE A 151 -6.69 16.28 -7.88
CA PHE A 151 -7.40 15.00 -7.89
C PHE A 151 -8.82 15.14 -8.47
N ALA A 152 -9.54 16.22 -8.15
CA ALA A 152 -10.84 16.50 -8.77
C ALA A 152 -10.76 16.60 -10.31
N LYS A 153 -9.69 17.22 -10.86
CA LYS A 153 -9.45 17.22 -12.31
C LYS A 153 -9.10 15.83 -12.85
N LEU A 154 -8.32 15.04 -12.09
CA LEU A 154 -7.99 13.67 -12.50
C LEU A 154 -9.23 12.76 -12.55
N LEU A 155 -10.23 13.00 -11.72
CA LEU A 155 -11.51 12.26 -11.76
C LEU A 155 -12.31 12.51 -13.04
N GLU A 156 -11.99 13.56 -13.83
CA GLU A 156 -12.57 13.78 -15.15
C GLU A 156 -11.98 12.84 -16.22
N VAL A 157 -10.87 12.19 -15.93
CA VAL A 157 -10.22 11.20 -16.80
C VAL A 157 -10.92 9.84 -16.59
N ASP A 158 -11.49 9.30 -17.66
CA ASP A 158 -12.15 7.99 -17.61
C ASP A 158 -11.19 6.90 -17.13
N GLY A 159 -11.65 6.10 -16.16
CA GLY A 159 -10.85 5.06 -15.52
C GLY A 159 -10.08 5.49 -14.25
N ILE A 160 -10.06 6.78 -13.89
CA ILE A 160 -9.50 7.22 -12.60
C ILE A 160 -10.65 7.36 -11.59
N GLU A 161 -10.61 6.53 -10.54
CA GLU A 161 -11.66 6.49 -9.52
C GLU A 161 -11.12 6.65 -8.10
N TYR A 162 -9.87 6.27 -7.88
CA TYR A 162 -9.28 6.07 -6.56
C TYR A 162 -8.05 6.94 -6.35
N ILE A 163 -7.84 7.34 -5.11
CA ILE A 163 -6.55 7.85 -4.65
C ILE A 163 -6.15 7.14 -3.36
N LYS A 164 -4.87 6.73 -3.27
CA LYS A 164 -4.20 6.44 -2.02
C LYS A 164 -3.46 7.70 -1.59
N ASP A 165 -3.84 8.27 -0.46
CA ASP A 165 -3.13 9.42 0.12
C ASP A 165 -2.29 8.99 1.32
N SER A 166 -0.98 9.24 1.22
CA SER A 166 0.02 8.92 2.24
C SER A 166 0.67 10.19 2.82
N THR A 167 -0.05 11.30 2.86
CA THR A 167 0.43 12.53 3.52
C THR A 167 0.46 12.38 5.04
N GLY A 168 -0.38 11.50 5.61
CA GLY A 168 -0.57 11.40 7.05
C GLY A 168 -1.39 12.55 7.63
N ASP A 169 -2.04 13.35 6.79
CA ASP A 169 -2.83 14.52 7.17
C ASP A 169 -4.32 14.24 7.08
N LEU A 170 -5.00 14.22 8.24
CA LEU A 170 -6.43 13.97 8.31
C LEU A 170 -7.26 15.12 7.70
N ILE A 171 -6.75 16.35 7.68
CA ILE A 171 -7.42 17.47 7.01
C ILE A 171 -7.42 17.20 5.51
N ARG A 172 -6.28 16.79 4.94
CA ARG A 172 -6.16 16.40 3.54
C ARG A 172 -7.13 15.26 3.18
N ILE A 173 -7.27 14.26 4.04
CA ILE A 173 -8.22 13.16 3.83
C ILE A 173 -9.65 13.71 3.72
N GLN A 174 -10.05 14.62 4.61
CA GLN A 174 -11.39 15.22 4.56
C GLN A 174 -11.60 16.05 3.30
N GLU A 175 -10.62 16.84 2.87
CA GLU A 175 -10.69 17.59 1.61
C GLU A 175 -10.84 16.65 0.40
N LEU A 176 -10.08 15.54 0.37
CA LEU A 176 -10.19 14.54 -0.70
C LEU A 176 -11.56 13.87 -0.74
N LEU A 177 -12.17 13.58 0.42
CA LEU A 177 -13.52 13.00 0.49
C LEU A 177 -14.58 13.91 -0.15
N HIS A 178 -14.39 15.22 -0.18
CA HIS A 178 -15.29 16.18 -0.84
C HIS A 178 -15.11 16.24 -2.37
N THR A 179 -14.10 15.60 -2.95
CA THR A 179 -13.90 15.55 -4.41
C THR A 179 -14.86 14.61 -5.13
N GLY A 180 -15.52 13.70 -4.40
CA GLY A 180 -16.37 12.64 -4.95
C GLY A 180 -15.61 11.37 -5.37
N GLY A 181 -14.30 11.35 -5.30
CA GLY A 181 -13.47 10.17 -5.53
C GLY A 181 -13.50 9.16 -4.38
N LYS A 182 -12.94 8.00 -4.60
CA LYS A 182 -12.84 6.92 -3.61
C LYS A 182 -11.45 6.97 -2.95
N ILE A 183 -11.42 7.28 -1.65
CA ILE A 183 -10.20 7.58 -0.93
C ILE A 183 -9.74 6.36 -0.13
N PHE A 184 -8.49 5.94 -0.33
CA PHE A 184 -7.78 5.00 0.51
C PHE A 184 -6.75 5.76 1.37
N ASN A 185 -6.84 5.61 2.68
CA ASN A 185 -5.78 6.12 3.55
C ASN A 185 -4.49 5.31 3.38
N GLY A 186 -3.36 5.97 3.28
CA GLY A 186 -2.03 5.35 3.21
C GLY A 186 -1.08 5.81 4.31
N GLY A 187 -1.60 6.53 5.31
CA GLY A 187 -0.84 6.96 6.50
C GLY A 187 -1.18 6.09 7.71
N ASP A 188 -0.27 5.23 8.13
CA ASP A 188 -0.51 4.25 9.20
C ASP A 188 -1.08 4.89 10.48
N PRO A 189 -0.52 5.99 11.04
CA PRO A 189 -0.98 6.55 12.31
C PRO A 189 -2.38 7.18 12.27
N ILE A 190 -2.94 7.41 11.11
CA ILE A 190 -4.29 8.00 10.96
C ILE A 190 -5.31 7.01 10.39
N THR A 191 -5.00 5.70 10.32
CA THR A 191 -5.88 4.72 9.68
C THR A 191 -7.26 4.70 10.31
N TYR A 192 -7.38 4.58 11.62
CA TYR A 192 -8.69 4.59 12.29
C TYR A 192 -9.49 5.87 12.04
N PRO A 193 -8.97 7.08 12.34
CA PRO A 193 -9.74 8.30 12.11
C PRO A 193 -10.06 8.55 10.62
N ALA A 194 -9.21 8.12 9.69
CA ALA A 194 -9.49 8.21 8.26
C ALA A 194 -10.64 7.29 7.82
N LEU A 195 -10.72 6.07 8.37
CA LEU A 195 -11.84 5.15 8.12
C LEU A 195 -13.14 5.72 8.70
N VAL A 196 -13.10 6.28 9.92
CA VAL A 196 -14.27 6.94 10.55
C VAL A 196 -14.71 8.16 9.74
N ALA A 197 -13.77 8.91 9.15
CA ALA A 197 -14.09 10.04 8.28
C ALA A 197 -14.76 9.64 6.96
N GLY A 198 -14.67 8.38 6.54
CA GLY A 198 -15.36 7.87 5.36
C GLY A 198 -14.47 7.34 4.24
N CYS A 199 -13.17 7.12 4.48
CA CYS A 199 -12.32 6.41 3.52
C CYS A 199 -12.94 5.05 3.19
N VAL A 200 -12.93 4.68 1.91
CA VAL A 200 -13.48 3.39 1.45
C VAL A 200 -12.60 2.21 1.85
N GLY A 201 -11.37 2.49 2.28
CA GLY A 201 -10.39 1.49 2.75
C GLY A 201 -9.07 2.13 3.14
N CYS A 202 -8.10 1.29 3.38
CA CYS A 202 -6.72 1.69 3.67
C CYS A 202 -5.73 0.86 2.85
N VAL A 203 -4.65 1.48 2.40
CA VAL A 203 -3.45 0.79 1.91
C VAL A 203 -2.42 0.88 3.02
N TRP A 204 -2.35 -0.15 3.84
CA TRP A 204 -1.75 -0.07 5.16
C TRP A 204 -0.61 -1.10 5.31
N GLY A 205 0.62 -0.60 5.43
CA GLY A 205 1.79 -1.48 5.45
C GLY A 205 1.90 -2.30 6.73
N SER A 206 1.42 -1.79 7.86
CA SER A 206 1.41 -2.54 9.12
C SER A 206 0.55 -3.80 9.08
N VAL A 207 -0.33 -3.98 8.09
CA VAL A 207 -1.07 -5.24 7.87
C VAL A 207 -0.12 -6.42 7.71
N ASN A 208 1.11 -6.21 7.23
CA ASN A 208 2.12 -7.27 7.14
C ASN A 208 2.44 -7.94 8.49
N PHE A 209 2.20 -7.26 9.62
CA PHE A 209 2.36 -7.84 10.96
C PHE A 209 1.10 -7.81 11.83
N LEU A 210 0.02 -7.17 11.35
CA LEU A 210 -1.27 -7.00 12.06
C LEU A 210 -2.47 -7.36 11.16
N PRO A 211 -2.45 -8.48 10.41
CA PRO A 211 -3.52 -8.72 9.44
C PRO A 211 -4.89 -8.90 10.09
N ASP A 212 -4.98 -9.66 11.17
CA ASP A 212 -6.25 -9.95 11.86
C ASP A 212 -6.83 -8.69 12.53
N GLU A 213 -5.96 -7.91 13.17
CA GLU A 213 -6.33 -6.66 13.83
C GLU A 213 -6.78 -5.60 12.81
N ALA A 214 -6.14 -5.55 11.66
CA ALA A 214 -6.50 -4.61 10.59
C ALA A 214 -7.88 -4.93 10.00
N VAL A 215 -8.15 -6.19 9.73
CA VAL A 215 -9.45 -6.66 9.24
C VAL A 215 -10.54 -6.43 10.29
N ALA A 216 -10.25 -6.73 11.56
CA ALA A 216 -11.18 -6.49 12.66
C ALA A 216 -11.50 -4.99 12.82
N LEU A 217 -10.49 -4.12 12.79
CA LEU A 217 -10.67 -2.67 12.87
C LEU A 217 -11.56 -2.14 11.76
N PHE A 218 -11.27 -2.52 10.51
CA PHE A 218 -12.08 -2.11 9.36
C PHE A 218 -13.53 -2.56 9.50
N LYS A 219 -13.75 -3.81 9.90
CA LYS A 219 -15.08 -4.37 10.10
C LYS A 219 -15.86 -3.62 11.18
N MET A 220 -15.25 -3.38 12.35
CA MET A 220 -15.87 -2.63 13.45
C MET A 220 -16.31 -1.24 13.02
N VAL A 221 -15.43 -0.49 12.29
CA VAL A 221 -15.79 0.83 11.78
C VAL A 221 -16.96 0.74 10.79
N LYS A 222 -16.93 -0.23 9.87
CA LYS A 222 -17.98 -0.42 8.86
C LYS A 222 -19.32 -0.81 9.46
N GLU A 223 -19.32 -1.56 10.57
CA GLU A 223 -20.52 -1.96 11.32
C GLU A 223 -21.01 -0.86 12.28
N GLY A 224 -20.24 0.22 12.44
CA GLY A 224 -20.58 1.34 13.34
C GLY A 224 -20.23 1.10 14.81
N ASP A 225 -19.52 0.04 15.15
CA ASP A 225 -19.01 -0.22 16.50
C ASP A 225 -17.75 0.59 16.78
N LEU A 226 -17.92 1.91 16.84
CA LEU A 226 -16.80 2.85 16.99
C LEU A 226 -16.12 2.73 18.37
N ASN A 227 -16.83 2.28 19.39
CA ASN A 227 -16.24 2.08 20.72
C ASN A 227 -15.27 0.90 20.72
N ALA A 228 -15.66 -0.25 20.15
CA ALA A 228 -14.75 -1.39 20.01
C ALA A 228 -13.55 -1.04 19.10
N ALA A 229 -13.81 -0.33 17.99
CA ALA A 229 -12.76 0.12 17.07
C ALA A 229 -11.76 1.06 17.77
N ALA A 230 -12.23 2.02 18.58
CA ALA A 230 -11.36 2.92 19.34
C ALA A 230 -10.50 2.16 20.36
N ASN A 231 -11.10 1.22 21.09
CA ASN A 231 -10.37 0.40 22.07
C ASN A 231 -9.30 -0.50 21.40
N LEU A 232 -9.59 -1.04 20.22
CA LEU A 232 -8.59 -1.77 19.45
C LEU A 232 -7.48 -0.83 18.97
N TRP A 233 -7.86 0.33 18.40
CA TRP A 233 -6.91 1.31 17.90
C TRP A 233 -5.95 1.83 18.97
N GLU A 234 -6.41 2.04 20.19
CA GLU A 234 -5.57 2.44 21.33
C GLU A 234 -4.40 1.46 21.56
N LYS A 235 -4.62 0.18 21.32
CA LYS A 235 -3.56 -0.85 21.43
C LYS A 235 -2.62 -0.84 20.22
N LEU A 236 -3.10 -0.43 19.06
CA LEU A 236 -2.32 -0.46 17.81
C LEU A 236 -1.45 0.79 17.63
N ILE A 237 -1.89 1.96 18.09
CA ILE A 237 -1.33 3.25 17.71
C ILE A 237 0.16 3.39 18.01
N SER A 238 0.65 2.85 19.12
CA SER A 238 2.06 2.93 19.49
C SER A 238 2.96 2.30 18.42
N SER A 239 2.60 1.13 17.92
CA SER A 239 3.33 0.45 16.84
C SER A 239 3.23 1.20 15.50
N GLN A 240 2.09 1.87 15.23
CA GLN A 240 1.92 2.67 14.01
C GLN A 240 2.81 3.91 14.02
N LEU A 241 2.90 4.59 15.16
CA LEU A 241 3.79 5.74 15.33
C LEU A 241 5.26 5.33 15.19
N PHE A 242 5.64 4.18 15.74
CA PHE A 242 6.98 3.66 15.61
C PHE A 242 7.35 3.41 14.14
N VAL A 243 6.58 2.62 13.40
CA VAL A 243 6.92 2.31 11.99
C VAL A 243 6.91 3.55 11.11
N TRP A 244 6.05 4.53 11.40
CA TRP A 244 5.97 5.78 10.66
C TRP A 244 7.17 6.69 10.85
N SER A 245 7.81 6.68 12.02
CA SER A 245 8.93 7.54 12.39
C SER A 245 10.31 6.94 12.14
N HIS A 246 10.39 5.67 11.76
CA HIS A 246 11.66 4.95 11.53
C HIS A 246 11.83 4.57 10.05
N VAL A 247 12.88 3.80 9.73
CA VAL A 247 13.07 3.23 8.39
C VAL A 247 11.94 2.23 8.12
N TYR A 248 10.89 2.72 7.49
CA TYR A 248 9.56 2.11 7.44
C TYR A 248 9.57 0.61 7.10
N ASN A 249 10.21 0.23 5.98
CA ASN A 249 10.20 -1.18 5.54
C ASN A 249 10.98 -2.08 6.50
N ALA A 250 12.09 -1.59 7.06
CA ALA A 250 12.85 -2.32 8.07
C ALA A 250 12.05 -2.52 9.35
N ALA A 251 11.32 -1.47 9.79
CA ALA A 251 10.47 -1.52 10.97
C ALA A 251 9.29 -2.50 10.78
N VAL A 252 8.62 -2.48 9.63
CA VAL A 252 7.52 -3.41 9.30
C VAL A 252 8.00 -4.86 9.30
N LYS A 253 9.14 -5.16 8.66
CA LYS A 253 9.71 -6.53 8.64
C LYS A 253 10.16 -6.99 10.03
N ALA A 254 10.78 -6.11 10.81
CA ALA A 254 11.17 -6.41 12.19
C ALA A 254 9.96 -6.68 13.08
N ALA A 255 8.87 -5.90 12.94
CA ALA A 255 7.63 -6.13 13.64
C ALA A 255 6.98 -7.47 13.27
N ALA A 256 6.99 -7.83 11.98
CA ALA A 256 6.50 -9.13 11.52
C ALA A 256 7.32 -10.28 12.12
N SER A 257 8.65 -10.17 12.13
CA SER A 257 9.55 -11.15 12.74
C SER A 257 9.27 -11.32 14.25
N ASN A 258 9.05 -10.22 14.97
CA ASN A 258 8.68 -10.26 16.40
C ASN A 258 7.36 -11.03 16.64
N ARG A 259 6.41 -10.93 15.71
CA ARG A 259 5.14 -11.66 15.76
C ARG A 259 5.21 -13.09 15.20
N GLY A 260 6.41 -13.61 14.97
CA GLY A 260 6.63 -14.98 14.48
C GLY A 260 6.57 -15.14 12.96
N PHE A 261 6.58 -14.05 12.20
CA PHE A 261 6.52 -14.07 10.74
C PHE A 261 7.80 -13.48 10.14
N ASP A 262 8.82 -14.31 9.97
CA ASP A 262 10.08 -13.87 9.41
C ASP A 262 9.97 -13.55 7.91
N LEU A 263 9.96 -12.25 7.59
CA LEU A 263 9.95 -11.73 6.23
C LEU A 263 11.37 -11.39 5.70
N GLY A 264 12.40 -11.78 6.44
CA GLY A 264 13.80 -11.50 6.12
C GLY A 264 14.16 -10.02 6.25
N HIS A 265 15.31 -9.66 5.69
CA HIS A 265 15.79 -8.29 5.68
C HIS A 265 15.29 -7.53 4.45
N CYS A 266 15.35 -6.20 4.51
CA CYS A 266 15.21 -5.37 3.32
C CYS A 266 16.39 -5.55 2.38
N ARG A 267 16.18 -5.25 1.09
CA ARG A 267 17.29 -5.20 0.12
C ARG A 267 18.18 -3.99 0.39
N ALA A 268 19.47 -4.17 0.24
CA ALA A 268 20.42 -3.06 0.32
C ALA A 268 20.02 -1.92 -0.65
N PRO A 269 20.21 -0.64 -0.28
CA PRO A 269 20.98 -0.16 0.87
C PRO A 269 20.19 0.00 2.19
N VAL A 270 18.95 -0.49 2.26
CA VAL A 270 18.14 -0.39 3.48
C VAL A 270 18.71 -1.35 4.53
N LEU A 271 19.18 -0.78 5.63
CA LEU A 271 19.72 -1.55 6.75
C LEU A 271 18.61 -1.99 7.72
N PRO A 272 18.81 -3.09 8.45
CA PRO A 272 17.92 -3.48 9.53
C PRO A 272 17.96 -2.44 10.67
N LEU A 273 16.93 -2.45 11.50
CA LEU A 273 16.91 -1.65 12.73
C LEU A 273 18.10 -2.02 13.64
N ASP A 274 18.63 -1.04 14.34
CA ASP A 274 19.66 -1.28 15.34
C ASP A 274 19.07 -1.88 16.64
N SER A 275 19.97 -2.25 17.59
CA SER A 275 19.54 -2.90 18.84
C SER A 275 18.69 -1.99 19.74
N GLY A 276 18.88 -0.67 19.67
CA GLY A 276 18.10 0.32 20.40
C GLY A 276 16.70 0.43 19.83
N GLU A 277 16.61 0.60 18.51
CA GLU A 277 15.36 0.65 17.76
C GLU A 277 14.54 -0.66 17.89
N LEU A 278 15.20 -1.83 17.86
CA LEU A 278 14.54 -3.11 18.09
C LEU A 278 13.93 -3.21 19.50
N LYS A 279 14.64 -2.72 20.53
CA LYS A 279 14.12 -2.69 21.90
C LYS A 279 12.90 -1.77 22.02
N GLU A 280 12.94 -0.61 21.38
CA GLU A 280 11.83 0.32 21.34
C GLU A 280 10.63 -0.30 20.61
N LEU A 281 10.84 -0.90 19.42
CA LEU A 281 9.81 -1.63 18.69
C LEU A 281 9.14 -2.71 19.56
N HIS A 282 9.92 -3.54 20.24
CA HIS A 282 9.37 -4.60 21.10
C HIS A 282 8.46 -4.03 22.20
N ALA A 283 8.81 -2.87 22.76
CA ALA A 283 7.96 -2.21 23.75
C ALA A 283 6.60 -1.77 23.15
N THR A 284 6.59 -1.29 21.91
CA THR A 284 5.34 -0.88 21.23
C THR A 284 4.46 -2.05 20.81
N LEU A 285 5.03 -3.25 20.69
CA LEU A 285 4.31 -4.46 20.31
C LEU A 285 3.75 -5.23 21.52
N SER A 286 4.17 -4.89 22.74
CA SER A 286 3.76 -5.60 23.97
C SER A 286 2.26 -5.45 24.30
N ASP A 287 1.62 -4.38 23.84
CA ASP A 287 0.22 -4.09 24.07
C ASP A 287 -0.71 -4.68 23.00
N LEU A 288 -0.13 -5.28 21.96
CA LEU A 288 -0.90 -5.90 20.89
C LEU A 288 -1.66 -7.15 21.39
N PRO A 289 -2.88 -7.38 20.89
CA PRO A 289 -3.66 -8.55 21.26
C PRO A 289 -3.06 -9.86 20.72
#